data_868a72c1bb8e8bf39e72e1db3a5a0267
#
_entry.id   868a72c1bb8e8bf39e72e1db3a5a0267
#
_cell.length_a   1.000
_cell.length_b   1.000
_cell.length_c   1.000
_cell.angle_alpha   90.00
_cell.angle_beta   90.00
_cell.angle_gamma   90.00
#
_symmetry.space_group_name_H-M   'P 1'
#
loop_
_entity.id
_entity.type
_entity.pdbx_description
1 polymer ?
#
loop_
_entity_poly.entity_id
_entity_poly.type
_entity_poly.pdbx_seq_one_letter_code
_entity_poly.pdbx_strand_id
1 'polypeptide(L)'
;MGADFRADDGFMPQVGVRQVNAWGDAILYRSGAIFWVSPWAQWRRITDRTTGEVVSAYRAAAIQISGVHDLYAQLRVVDERLRALDTLLTRRYGWLYLEAAPGRRLARVQLLARLGGDVDVANARPGRGAELSSTVVLHASDHLALEGMADFTWLDVQAGGVARRLFTAGIERLRATYNVTPRTAFRLVVQNERTRRDPALYLAPAAAVEGGLMVSALLTYRWGWASALYLGLEDDRPGQQQLFFKLQVARP
;
A
#
# COMPACT_ATOMS: atom_id res chain seq x y z
N MET A 1 -8.08 -1.54 -27.49
CA MET A 1 -8.21 -3.02 -27.43
C MET A 1 -9.61 -3.39 -27.82
N GLY A 2 -9.79 -4.46 -28.60
CA GLY A 2 -11.11 -4.93 -29.04
C GLY A 2 -11.92 -5.54 -27.90
N ALA A 3 -13.25 -5.66 -28.08
CA ALA A 3 -14.13 -6.26 -27.08
C ALA A 3 -13.79 -7.74 -26.82
N ASP A 4 -13.28 -8.43 -27.86
CA ASP A 4 -12.95 -9.86 -27.82
C ASP A 4 -11.47 -10.15 -27.52
N PHE A 5 -10.69 -9.12 -27.15
CA PHE A 5 -9.29 -9.31 -26.82
C PHE A 5 -9.16 -10.10 -25.50
N ARG A 6 -8.46 -11.23 -25.56
CA ARG A 6 -8.06 -12.03 -24.40
C ARG A 6 -6.55 -11.95 -24.24
N ALA A 7 -6.10 -11.76 -23.00
CA ALA A 7 -4.69 -11.88 -22.63
C ALA A 7 -4.51 -13.25 -21.98
N ASP A 8 -4.10 -14.26 -22.77
CA ASP A 8 -3.95 -15.63 -22.27
C ASP A 8 -2.80 -15.77 -21.27
N ASP A 9 -1.82 -14.83 -21.33
CA ASP A 9 -0.62 -14.82 -20.47
C ASP A 9 -0.54 -13.58 -19.53
N GLY A 10 -1.62 -12.84 -19.33
CA GLY A 10 -1.59 -11.64 -18.50
C GLY A 10 -2.95 -11.12 -18.06
N PHE A 11 -2.98 -10.45 -16.92
CA PHE A 11 -4.17 -9.79 -16.39
C PHE A 11 -4.47 -8.49 -17.16
N MET A 12 -5.62 -8.44 -17.81
CA MET A 12 -6.15 -7.23 -18.45
C MET A 12 -7.33 -6.71 -17.62
N PRO A 13 -7.20 -5.56 -16.94
CA PRO A 13 -8.25 -5.06 -16.07
C PRO A 13 -9.52 -4.61 -16.81
N GLN A 14 -9.40 -4.27 -18.10
CA GLN A 14 -10.54 -3.80 -18.91
C GLN A 14 -10.34 -4.15 -20.39
N VAL A 15 -11.37 -4.71 -21.00
CA VAL A 15 -11.49 -4.95 -22.45
C VAL A 15 -12.59 -4.05 -23.06
N GLY A 16 -12.59 -3.88 -24.36
CA GLY A 16 -13.63 -3.05 -25.02
C GLY A 16 -13.49 -1.55 -24.77
N VAL A 17 -12.33 -1.06 -24.33
CA VAL A 17 -12.12 0.36 -24.02
C VAL A 17 -11.14 1.05 -24.97
N ARG A 18 -11.29 2.36 -25.08
CA ARG A 18 -10.31 3.28 -25.70
C ARG A 18 -9.69 4.12 -24.61
N GLN A 19 -8.36 4.10 -24.53
CA GLN A 19 -7.59 4.93 -23.59
C GLN A 19 -6.78 5.98 -24.36
N VAL A 20 -6.82 7.21 -23.87
CA VAL A 20 -5.92 8.30 -24.24
C VAL A 20 -5.19 8.74 -22.98
N ASN A 21 -3.88 8.86 -23.07
CA ASN A 21 -3.03 9.33 -21.98
C ASN A 21 -2.04 10.36 -22.52
N ALA A 22 -1.91 11.47 -21.83
CA ALA A 22 -0.90 12.49 -22.06
C ALA A 22 -0.23 12.81 -20.73
N TRP A 23 1.09 12.93 -20.72
CA TRP A 23 1.85 13.33 -19.56
C TRP A 23 3.09 14.11 -20.01
N GLY A 24 3.61 14.93 -19.12
CA GLY A 24 4.84 15.68 -19.34
C GLY A 24 5.43 16.14 -18.02
N ASP A 25 6.75 16.29 -18.00
CA ASP A 25 7.53 16.78 -16.88
C ASP A 25 8.66 17.69 -17.34
N ALA A 26 9.23 18.43 -16.38
CA ALA A 26 10.44 19.20 -16.59
C ALA A 26 11.37 18.94 -15.40
N ILE A 27 12.63 18.58 -15.69
CA ILE A 27 13.62 18.30 -14.65
C ILE A 27 14.53 19.51 -14.49
N LEU A 28 14.54 20.09 -13.30
CA LEU A 28 15.37 21.21 -12.90
C LEU A 28 16.48 20.72 -11.97
N TYR A 29 17.68 20.55 -12.51
CA TYR A 29 18.83 20.14 -11.72
C TYR A 29 19.28 21.23 -10.76
N ARG A 30 19.75 20.84 -9.60
CA ARG A 30 20.20 21.70 -8.51
C ARG A 30 21.57 21.25 -8.00
N SER A 31 22.25 22.14 -7.28
CA SER A 31 23.44 21.83 -6.51
C SER A 31 23.12 21.82 -5.01
N GLY A 32 23.87 21.04 -4.22
CA GLY A 32 23.70 20.94 -2.78
C GLY A 32 22.86 19.73 -2.35
N ALA A 33 22.04 19.88 -1.31
CA ALA A 33 21.30 18.76 -0.71
C ALA A 33 20.15 18.25 -1.59
N ILE A 34 19.61 19.06 -2.48
CA ILE A 34 18.58 18.67 -3.47
C ILE A 34 19.27 18.53 -4.82
N PHE A 35 19.11 17.38 -5.46
CA PHE A 35 19.71 17.08 -6.75
C PHE A 35 18.88 17.58 -7.93
N TRP A 36 17.55 17.43 -7.82
CA TRP A 36 16.62 17.93 -8.82
C TRP A 36 15.22 18.16 -8.23
N VAL A 37 14.48 19.01 -8.92
CA VAL A 37 13.04 19.24 -8.71
C VAL A 37 12.36 19.04 -10.05
N SER A 38 11.25 18.28 -10.06
CA SER A 38 10.50 18.01 -11.29
C SER A 38 9.02 18.26 -11.07
N PRO A 39 8.45 19.36 -11.58
CA PRO A 39 7.03 19.46 -11.80
C PRO A 39 6.58 18.53 -12.93
N TRP A 40 5.43 17.87 -12.76
CA TRP A 40 4.84 17.06 -13.81
C TRP A 40 3.32 17.15 -13.79
N ALA A 41 2.71 16.84 -14.94
CA ALA A 41 1.27 16.74 -15.07
C ALA A 41 0.88 15.54 -15.92
N GLN A 42 -0.29 14.98 -15.64
CA GLN A 42 -0.85 13.86 -16.37
C GLN A 42 -2.33 14.07 -16.61
N TRP A 43 -2.77 13.66 -17.79
CA TRP A 43 -4.16 13.52 -18.15
C TRP A 43 -4.39 12.15 -18.77
N ARG A 44 -5.43 11.45 -18.33
CA ARG A 44 -5.84 10.15 -18.87
C ARG A 44 -7.36 10.10 -18.97
N ARG A 45 -7.87 9.55 -20.07
CA ARG A 45 -9.28 9.30 -20.27
C ARG A 45 -9.48 7.90 -20.85
N ILE A 46 -10.39 7.16 -20.23
CA ILE A 46 -10.82 5.84 -20.67
C ILE A 46 -12.30 5.93 -21.01
N THR A 47 -12.66 5.49 -22.23
CA THR A 47 -14.03 5.45 -22.71
C THR A 47 -14.37 4.04 -23.17
N ASP A 48 -15.61 3.63 -22.99
CA ASP A 48 -16.14 2.43 -23.59
C ASP A 48 -16.16 2.59 -25.12
N ARG A 49 -15.76 1.56 -25.86
CA ARG A 49 -15.67 1.63 -27.33
C ARG A 49 -17.03 1.53 -28.01
N THR A 50 -17.98 0.88 -27.37
CA THR A 50 -19.31 0.62 -27.92
C THR A 50 -20.25 1.79 -27.67
N THR A 51 -20.27 2.29 -26.42
CA THR A 51 -21.19 3.37 -26.02
C THR A 51 -20.56 4.76 -26.12
N GLY A 52 -19.22 4.86 -26.15
CA GLY A 52 -18.49 6.13 -26.07
C GLY A 52 -18.48 6.76 -24.68
N GLU A 53 -19.11 6.14 -23.70
CA GLU A 53 -19.22 6.66 -22.34
C GLU A 53 -17.87 6.70 -21.61
N VAL A 54 -17.72 7.67 -20.73
CA VAL A 54 -16.53 7.78 -19.88
C VAL A 54 -16.58 6.71 -18.80
N VAL A 55 -15.60 5.82 -18.80
CA VAL A 55 -15.37 4.82 -17.76
C VAL A 55 -14.51 5.41 -16.64
N SER A 56 -13.45 6.13 -17.02
CA SER A 56 -12.56 6.81 -16.08
C SER A 56 -11.93 8.04 -16.73
N ALA A 57 -11.74 9.08 -15.95
CA ALA A 57 -10.94 10.24 -16.31
C ALA A 57 -10.06 10.64 -15.13
N TYR A 58 -8.80 10.93 -15.40
CA TYR A 58 -7.79 11.25 -14.38
C TYR A 58 -7.00 12.47 -14.82
N ARG A 59 -6.82 13.41 -13.91
CA ARG A 59 -5.95 14.57 -14.03
C ARG A 59 -5.12 14.68 -12.77
N ALA A 60 -3.84 14.90 -12.93
CA ALA A 60 -2.95 15.12 -11.82
C ALA A 60 -1.90 16.16 -12.15
N ALA A 61 -1.52 16.92 -11.15
CA ALA A 61 -0.33 17.75 -11.15
C ALA A 61 0.48 17.43 -9.89
N ALA A 62 1.79 17.41 -10.02
CA ALA A 62 2.67 17.09 -8.90
C ALA A 62 3.99 17.85 -8.99
N ILE A 63 4.66 17.93 -7.86
CA ILE A 63 6.06 18.27 -7.74
C ILE A 63 6.80 17.11 -7.09
N GLN A 64 7.96 16.79 -7.64
CA GLN A 64 8.86 15.75 -7.15
C GLN A 64 10.20 16.37 -6.82
N ILE A 65 10.86 15.86 -5.80
CA ILE A 65 12.23 16.23 -5.44
C ILE A 65 13.06 14.98 -5.18
N SER A 66 14.34 15.06 -5.47
CA SER A 66 15.34 14.08 -5.06
C SER A 66 16.54 14.78 -4.46
N GLY A 67 17.19 14.14 -3.48
CA GLY A 67 18.29 14.76 -2.76
C GLY A 67 19.19 13.76 -2.04
N VAL A 68 20.01 14.28 -1.14
CA VAL A 68 20.93 13.48 -0.31
C VAL A 68 20.16 12.45 0.54
N HIS A 69 20.85 11.42 1.00
CA HIS A 69 20.26 10.34 1.81
C HIS A 69 19.16 9.57 1.08
N ASP A 70 19.28 9.41 -0.24
CA ASP A 70 18.30 8.77 -1.11
C ASP A 70 16.90 9.41 -0.97
N LEU A 71 16.86 10.70 -0.59
CA LEU A 71 15.61 11.43 -0.47
C LEU A 71 14.87 11.45 -1.80
N TYR A 72 13.65 10.96 -1.77
CA TYR A 72 12.65 11.19 -2.80
C TYR A 72 11.34 11.63 -2.15
N ALA A 73 10.76 12.72 -2.61
CA ALA A 73 9.44 13.15 -2.17
C ALA A 73 8.59 13.61 -3.35
N GLN A 74 7.30 13.34 -3.27
CA GLN A 74 6.32 13.76 -4.26
C GLN A 74 5.07 14.26 -3.57
N LEU A 75 4.63 15.46 -3.94
CA LEU A 75 3.32 16.00 -3.60
C LEU A 75 2.46 16.07 -4.86
N ARG A 76 1.26 15.51 -4.81
CA ARG A 76 0.34 15.43 -5.95
C ARG A 76 -1.05 15.89 -5.57
N VAL A 77 -1.70 16.59 -6.48
CA VAL A 77 -3.14 16.87 -6.45
C VAL A 77 -3.83 16.15 -7.60
N VAL A 78 -4.96 15.53 -7.33
CA VAL A 78 -5.66 14.66 -8.27
C VAL A 78 -7.13 15.05 -8.37
N ASP A 79 -7.64 15.14 -9.60
CA ASP A 79 -9.06 15.16 -9.95
C ASP A 79 -9.34 13.90 -10.78
N GLU A 80 -10.13 13.00 -10.23
CA GLU A 80 -10.42 11.71 -10.86
C GLU A 80 -11.92 11.47 -10.91
N ARG A 81 -12.36 10.95 -12.06
CA ARG A 81 -13.71 10.43 -12.25
C ARG A 81 -13.62 8.94 -12.48
N LEU A 82 -14.44 8.19 -11.79
CA LEU A 82 -14.53 6.74 -11.94
C LEU A 82 -15.99 6.32 -11.97
N ARG A 83 -16.29 5.30 -12.76
CA ARG A 83 -17.61 4.69 -12.79
C ARG A 83 -17.71 3.66 -11.66
N ALA A 84 -18.72 3.84 -10.82
CA ALA A 84 -19.12 2.89 -9.80
C ALA A 84 -20.55 2.50 -10.08
N LEU A 85 -20.80 1.22 -10.34
CA LEU A 85 -22.05 0.76 -10.94
C LEU A 85 -22.35 1.60 -12.22
N ASP A 86 -23.52 2.17 -12.33
CA ASP A 86 -23.94 3.01 -13.48
C ASP A 86 -23.68 4.50 -13.27
N THR A 87 -23.03 4.90 -12.17
CA THR A 87 -22.81 6.30 -11.82
C THR A 87 -21.36 6.70 -12.00
N LEU A 88 -21.12 7.83 -12.69
CA LEU A 88 -19.79 8.43 -12.81
C LEU A 88 -19.56 9.38 -11.64
N LEU A 89 -18.71 8.98 -10.70
CA LEU A 89 -18.40 9.72 -9.49
C LEU A 89 -17.08 10.47 -9.63
N THR A 90 -16.98 11.61 -8.96
CA THR A 90 -15.76 12.44 -8.95
C THR A 90 -15.15 12.40 -7.55
N ARG A 91 -13.84 12.21 -7.49
CA ARG A 91 -13.05 12.38 -6.27
C ARG A 91 -11.86 13.30 -6.51
N ARG A 92 -11.58 14.14 -5.52
CA ARG A 92 -10.44 15.07 -5.51
C ARG A 92 -9.65 14.84 -4.23
N TYR A 93 -8.36 14.60 -4.37
CA TYR A 93 -7.52 14.30 -3.22
C TYR A 93 -6.10 14.81 -3.41
N GLY A 94 -5.44 15.06 -2.27
CA GLY A 94 -4.00 15.23 -2.16
C GLY A 94 -3.31 13.90 -1.91
N TRP A 95 -2.11 13.75 -2.43
CA TRP A 95 -1.28 12.57 -2.25
C TRP A 95 0.16 13.00 -1.97
N LEU A 96 0.75 12.44 -0.94
CA LEU A 96 2.13 12.66 -0.53
C LEU A 96 2.86 11.32 -0.51
N TYR A 97 4.03 11.29 -1.09
CA TYR A 97 5.00 10.21 -0.91
C TYR A 97 6.32 10.79 -0.45
N LEU A 98 6.95 10.14 0.50
CA LEU A 98 8.27 10.45 1.02
C LEU A 98 9.03 9.14 1.20
N GLU A 99 10.28 9.10 0.72
CA GLU A 99 11.22 8.03 0.99
C GLU A 99 12.60 8.64 1.24
N ALA A 100 13.32 8.09 2.22
CA ALA A 100 14.69 8.48 2.53
C ALA A 100 15.45 7.33 3.20
N ALA A 101 16.77 7.34 3.04
CA ALA A 101 17.73 6.50 3.77
C ALA A 101 18.68 7.41 4.56
N PRO A 102 18.25 7.94 5.75
CA PRO A 102 18.98 9.00 6.46
C PRO A 102 20.36 8.58 6.94
N GLY A 103 20.61 7.28 7.11
CA GLY A 103 21.92 6.80 7.50
C GLY A 103 21.95 5.33 7.91
N ARG A 104 23.10 4.89 8.39
CA ARG A 104 23.35 3.48 8.68
C ARG A 104 22.39 2.88 9.73
N ARG A 105 22.00 3.67 10.74
CA ARG A 105 21.08 3.20 11.79
C ARG A 105 19.62 3.31 11.36
N LEU A 106 19.23 4.44 10.78
CA LEU A 106 17.91 4.62 10.18
C LEU A 106 18.04 4.35 8.68
N ALA A 107 17.89 3.07 8.30
CA ALA A 107 18.22 2.58 6.98
C ALA A 107 17.14 2.96 5.93
N ARG A 108 15.89 3.12 6.38
CA ARG A 108 14.79 3.52 5.49
C ARG A 108 13.66 4.16 6.29
N VAL A 109 13.12 5.23 5.75
CA VAL A 109 11.82 5.81 6.13
C VAL A 109 11.01 5.96 4.87
N GLN A 110 9.79 5.46 4.87
CA GLN A 110 8.84 5.61 3.79
C GLN A 110 7.50 6.05 4.36
N LEU A 111 6.87 7.03 3.72
CA LEU A 111 5.55 7.54 4.08
C LEU A 111 4.75 7.77 2.80
N LEU A 112 3.54 7.25 2.77
CA LEU A 112 2.52 7.57 1.78
C LEU A 112 1.29 8.09 2.53
N ALA A 113 0.75 9.20 2.08
CA ALA A 113 -0.50 9.73 2.60
C ALA A 113 -1.40 10.17 1.45
N ARG A 114 -2.68 9.83 1.53
CA ARG A 114 -3.74 10.31 0.65
C ARG A 114 -4.87 10.87 1.50
N LEU A 115 -5.36 12.05 1.17
CA LEU A 115 -6.44 12.70 1.90
C LEU A 115 -7.35 13.46 0.94
N GLY A 116 -8.66 13.32 1.10
CA GLY A 116 -9.63 14.08 0.32
C GLY A 116 -10.89 13.33 -0.02
N GLY A 117 -11.46 13.66 -1.19
CA GLY A 117 -12.59 12.93 -1.73
C GLY A 117 -12.27 11.48 -2.02
N ASP A 118 -13.20 10.60 -1.72
CA ASP A 118 -13.14 9.18 -2.04
C ASP A 118 -14.53 8.66 -2.42
N VAL A 119 -14.65 7.37 -2.73
CA VAL A 119 -15.87 6.76 -3.23
C VAL A 119 -16.11 5.42 -2.55
N ASP A 120 -17.29 5.24 -2.01
CA ASP A 120 -17.82 3.93 -1.70
C ASP A 120 -18.32 3.26 -2.99
N VAL A 121 -17.43 2.47 -3.59
CA VAL A 121 -17.68 1.84 -4.90
C VAL A 121 -18.85 0.86 -4.84
N ALA A 122 -18.99 0.13 -3.72
CA ALA A 122 -20.03 -0.87 -3.55
C ALA A 122 -21.46 -0.29 -3.60
N ASN A 123 -21.61 0.97 -3.15
CA ASN A 123 -22.90 1.65 -3.10
C ASN A 123 -22.97 2.87 -4.03
N ALA A 124 -21.98 3.05 -4.93
CA ALA A 124 -21.89 4.15 -5.88
C ALA A 124 -22.14 5.53 -5.24
N ARG A 125 -21.56 5.81 -4.08
CA ARG A 125 -21.76 7.07 -3.35
C ARG A 125 -20.44 7.79 -3.08
N PRO A 126 -20.43 9.13 -3.16
CA PRO A 126 -19.25 9.91 -2.83
C PRO A 126 -19.00 9.90 -1.32
N GLY A 127 -17.74 10.01 -0.95
CA GLY A 127 -17.27 10.10 0.43
C GLY A 127 -16.05 11.00 0.58
N ARG A 128 -15.50 11.01 1.77
CA ARG A 128 -14.19 11.56 2.10
C ARG A 128 -13.40 10.54 2.86
N GLY A 129 -12.14 10.39 2.50
CA GLY A 129 -11.29 9.38 3.11
C GLY A 129 -9.86 9.82 3.25
N ALA A 130 -9.11 8.99 3.95
CA ALA A 130 -7.66 9.06 3.98
C ALA A 130 -7.05 7.67 4.02
N GLU A 131 -5.84 7.61 3.52
CA GLU A 131 -4.96 6.46 3.54
C GLU A 131 -3.59 6.94 4.02
N LEU A 132 -3.02 6.24 4.96
CA LEU A 132 -1.69 6.46 5.48
C LEU A 132 -0.95 5.12 5.47
N SER A 133 0.19 5.05 4.80
CA SER A 133 1.10 3.91 4.82
C SER A 133 2.47 4.37 5.24
N SER A 134 3.11 3.68 6.17
CA SER A 134 4.44 4.00 6.63
C SER A 134 5.28 2.74 6.83
N THR A 135 6.57 2.86 6.52
CA THR A 135 7.57 1.82 6.80
C THR A 135 8.83 2.49 7.36
N VAL A 136 9.35 1.95 8.44
CA VAL A 136 10.60 2.38 9.06
C VAL A 136 11.50 1.17 9.27
N VAL A 137 12.75 1.27 8.82
CA VAL A 137 13.77 0.23 9.03
C VAL A 137 14.91 0.80 9.86
N LEU A 138 15.13 0.19 11.02
CA LEU A 138 16.16 0.57 11.97
C LEU A 138 17.17 -0.59 12.13
N HIS A 139 18.45 -0.29 12.00
CA HIS A 139 19.54 -1.15 12.47
C HIS A 139 19.95 -0.69 13.87
N ALA A 140 19.25 -1.22 14.89
CA ALA A 140 19.50 -0.84 16.29
C ALA A 140 20.90 -1.24 16.75
N SER A 141 21.45 -2.32 16.19
CA SER A 141 22.85 -2.74 16.31
C SER A 141 23.28 -3.51 15.06
N ASP A 142 24.54 -3.94 15.00
CA ASP A 142 25.05 -4.81 13.92
C ASP A 142 24.35 -6.19 13.89
N HIS A 143 23.70 -6.56 15.00
CA HIS A 143 22.98 -7.82 15.13
C HIS A 143 21.45 -7.66 15.10
N LEU A 144 20.90 -6.48 15.39
CA LEU A 144 19.46 -6.27 15.52
C LEU A 144 18.93 -5.30 14.47
N ALA A 145 18.07 -5.81 13.60
CA ALA A 145 17.25 -5.01 12.68
C ALA A 145 15.78 -5.04 13.11
N LEU A 146 15.17 -3.86 13.12
CA LEU A 146 13.75 -3.65 13.39
C LEU A 146 13.10 -3.04 12.15
N GLU A 147 11.94 -3.56 11.76
CA GLU A 147 11.11 -3.00 10.70
C GLU A 147 9.70 -2.81 11.24
N GLY A 148 9.24 -1.57 11.24
CA GLY A 148 7.88 -1.19 11.57
C GLY A 148 7.13 -0.81 10.29
N MET A 149 5.90 -1.29 10.14
CA MET A 149 4.97 -0.93 9.08
C MET A 149 3.62 -0.61 9.70
N ALA A 150 2.97 0.44 9.23
CA ALA A 150 1.62 0.78 9.62
C ALA A 150 0.84 1.29 8.42
N ASP A 151 -0.32 0.69 8.14
CA ASP A 151 -1.26 1.07 7.12
C ASP A 151 -2.60 1.38 7.76
N PHE A 152 -3.13 2.58 7.50
CA PHE A 152 -4.45 3.01 7.97
C PHE A 152 -5.26 3.57 6.82
N THR A 153 -6.54 3.20 6.78
CA THR A 153 -7.48 3.79 5.83
C THR A 153 -8.82 4.01 6.50
N TRP A 154 -9.51 5.07 6.11
CA TRP A 154 -10.88 5.30 6.54
C TRP A 154 -11.70 5.99 5.45
N LEU A 155 -13.00 5.80 5.51
CA LEU A 155 -13.96 6.41 4.61
C LEU A 155 -15.16 6.93 5.39
N ASP A 156 -15.49 8.18 5.18
CA ASP A 156 -16.72 8.82 5.64
C ASP A 156 -17.68 9.00 4.46
N VAL A 157 -18.96 8.73 4.66
CA VAL A 157 -20.01 8.88 3.66
C VAL A 157 -21.15 9.73 4.21
N GLN A 158 -21.93 10.35 3.32
CA GLN A 158 -23.13 11.09 3.74
C GLN A 158 -24.28 10.10 4.00
N ALA A 159 -24.88 10.19 5.18
CA ALA A 159 -26.06 9.43 5.57
C ALA A 159 -27.00 10.34 6.37
N GLY A 160 -28.22 10.56 5.86
CA GLY A 160 -29.18 11.46 6.49
C GLY A 160 -28.72 12.92 6.56
N GLY A 161 -27.88 13.39 5.62
CA GLY A 161 -27.35 14.75 5.60
C GLY A 161 -26.15 14.99 6.51
N VAL A 162 -25.66 13.96 7.20
CA VAL A 162 -24.51 14.03 8.12
C VAL A 162 -23.40 13.10 7.63
N ALA A 163 -22.15 13.54 7.75
CA ALA A 163 -21.00 12.70 7.48
C ALA A 163 -20.87 11.64 8.59
N ARG A 164 -20.83 10.36 8.21
CA ARG A 164 -20.68 9.23 9.12
C ARG A 164 -19.54 8.32 8.65
N ARG A 165 -18.80 7.78 9.60
CA ARG A 165 -17.71 6.84 9.36
C ARG A 165 -18.25 5.52 8.84
N LEU A 166 -17.98 5.20 7.56
CA LEU A 166 -18.33 3.91 6.97
C LEU A 166 -17.44 2.80 7.54
N PHE A 167 -16.12 3.04 7.50
CA PHE A 167 -15.15 2.14 8.10
C PHE A 167 -13.84 2.84 8.47
N THR A 168 -13.12 2.20 9.37
CA THR A 168 -11.69 2.43 9.62
C THR A 168 -11.00 1.07 9.62
N ALA A 169 -9.96 0.90 8.82
CA ALA A 169 -9.15 -0.30 8.78
C ALA A 169 -7.70 0.06 9.05
N GLY A 170 -6.98 -0.80 9.74
CA GLY A 170 -5.56 -0.63 10.02
C GLY A 170 -4.85 -1.96 10.11
N ILE A 171 -3.58 -1.96 9.69
CA ILE A 171 -2.62 -3.04 9.85
C ILE A 171 -1.35 -2.42 10.42
N GLU A 172 -0.90 -2.95 11.54
CA GLU A 172 0.34 -2.58 12.19
C GLU A 172 1.22 -3.82 12.30
N ARG A 173 2.45 -3.75 11.82
CA ARG A 173 3.40 -4.87 11.86
C ARG A 173 4.74 -4.41 12.41
N LEU A 174 5.26 -5.15 13.37
CA LEU A 174 6.64 -5.04 13.83
C LEU A 174 7.38 -6.34 13.53
N ARG A 175 8.49 -6.24 12.83
CA ARG A 175 9.42 -7.33 12.59
C ARG A 175 10.75 -7.02 13.27
N ALA A 176 11.19 -7.89 14.16
CA ALA A 176 12.51 -7.87 14.75
C ALA A 176 13.33 -9.05 14.23
N THR A 177 14.53 -8.79 13.74
CA THR A 177 15.47 -9.82 13.29
C THR A 177 16.78 -9.67 14.09
N TYR A 178 17.12 -10.68 14.84
CA TYR A 178 18.35 -10.74 15.63
C TYR A 178 19.30 -11.83 15.07
N ASN A 179 20.44 -11.40 14.57
CA ASN A 179 21.48 -12.30 14.05
C ASN A 179 22.42 -12.66 15.20
N VAL A 180 22.21 -13.83 15.81
CA VAL A 180 23.07 -14.32 16.91
C VAL A 180 24.49 -14.60 16.40
N THR A 181 24.59 -15.20 15.22
CA THR A 181 25.84 -15.46 14.48
C THR A 181 25.57 -15.30 12.98
N PRO A 182 26.60 -15.30 12.10
CA PRO A 182 26.39 -15.34 10.66
C PRO A 182 25.54 -16.53 10.16
N ARG A 183 25.43 -17.58 10.98
CA ARG A 183 24.68 -18.81 10.67
C ARG A 183 23.34 -18.92 11.38
N THR A 184 23.14 -18.18 12.46
CA THR A 184 21.97 -18.29 13.33
C THR A 184 21.24 -16.98 13.42
N ALA A 185 19.97 -16.96 13.04
CA ALA A 185 19.10 -15.79 13.14
C ALA A 185 17.79 -16.14 13.82
N PHE A 186 17.30 -15.24 14.64
CA PHE A 186 15.96 -15.27 15.22
C PHE A 186 15.14 -14.12 14.65
N ARG A 187 13.91 -14.40 14.23
CA ARG A 187 12.96 -13.41 13.73
C ARG A 187 11.65 -13.51 14.49
N LEU A 188 11.17 -12.38 14.96
CA LEU A 188 9.84 -12.20 15.55
C LEU A 188 9.04 -11.25 14.67
N VAL A 189 7.80 -11.61 14.39
CA VAL A 189 6.82 -10.72 13.74
C VAL A 189 5.60 -10.65 14.62
N VAL A 190 5.15 -9.44 14.89
CA VAL A 190 3.89 -9.15 15.57
C VAL A 190 3.08 -8.28 14.63
N GLN A 191 1.86 -8.70 14.30
CA GLN A 191 0.97 -7.98 13.40
C GLN A 191 -0.41 -7.87 14.05
N ASN A 192 -0.93 -6.66 14.07
CA ASN A 192 -2.29 -6.36 14.51
C ASN A 192 -3.09 -5.88 13.30
N GLU A 193 -4.22 -6.53 13.04
CA GLU A 193 -5.17 -6.10 12.01
C GLU A 193 -6.48 -5.74 12.69
N ARG A 194 -7.07 -4.62 12.28
CA ARG A 194 -8.35 -4.21 12.81
C ARG A 194 -9.16 -3.43 11.80
N THR A 195 -10.36 -3.91 11.52
CA THR A 195 -11.37 -3.20 10.75
C THR A 195 -12.59 -2.94 11.62
N ARG A 196 -13.01 -1.68 11.70
CA ARG A 196 -14.25 -1.25 12.34
C ARG A 196 -15.18 -0.69 11.30
N ARG A 197 -16.43 -1.13 11.28
CA ARG A 197 -17.46 -0.68 10.35
C ARG A 197 -18.70 -0.20 11.11
N ASP A 198 -19.45 0.70 10.50
CA ASP A 198 -20.82 1.01 10.92
C ASP A 198 -21.79 0.13 10.10
N PRO A 199 -22.30 -0.99 10.63
CA PRO A 199 -23.12 -1.92 9.85
C PRO A 199 -24.39 -1.29 9.27
N ALA A 200 -24.90 -0.24 9.90
CA ALA A 200 -26.09 0.48 9.43
C ALA A 200 -25.89 1.21 8.09
N LEU A 201 -24.65 1.37 7.65
CA LEU A 201 -24.31 2.04 6.39
C LEU A 201 -24.06 1.07 5.23
N TYR A 202 -24.15 -0.24 5.47
CA TYR A 202 -23.94 -1.28 4.47
C TYR A 202 -25.29 -1.86 4.01
N LEU A 203 -25.39 -2.15 2.71
CA LEU A 203 -26.57 -2.81 2.14
C LEU A 203 -26.62 -4.31 2.46
N ALA A 204 -25.46 -4.95 2.57
CA ALA A 204 -25.31 -6.34 2.98
C ALA A 204 -24.86 -6.42 4.45
N PRO A 205 -25.17 -7.51 5.17
CA PRO A 205 -24.67 -7.70 6.52
C PRO A 205 -23.14 -7.59 6.59
N ALA A 206 -22.64 -6.74 7.48
CA ALA A 206 -21.22 -6.54 7.72
C ALA A 206 -20.91 -6.64 9.21
N ALA A 207 -19.83 -7.31 9.56
CA ALA A 207 -19.35 -7.35 10.94
C ALA A 207 -18.86 -5.96 11.38
N ALA A 208 -19.29 -5.54 12.58
CA ALA A 208 -18.91 -4.24 13.13
C ALA A 208 -17.40 -4.14 13.42
N VAL A 209 -16.78 -5.24 13.81
CA VAL A 209 -15.34 -5.35 14.10
C VAL A 209 -14.83 -6.68 13.56
N GLU A 210 -13.73 -6.60 12.85
CA GLU A 210 -12.95 -7.75 12.36
C GLU A 210 -11.47 -7.50 12.60
N GLY A 211 -10.69 -8.57 12.69
CA GLY A 211 -9.24 -8.54 12.82
C GLY A 211 -8.77 -9.29 14.07
N GLY A 212 -7.47 -9.20 14.31
CA GLY A 212 -6.82 -9.90 15.42
C GLY A 212 -5.34 -9.62 15.47
N LEU A 213 -4.70 -10.12 16.52
CA LEU A 213 -3.28 -10.11 16.71
C LEU A 213 -2.71 -11.43 16.18
N MET A 214 -1.68 -11.33 15.34
CA MET A 214 -0.89 -12.45 14.84
C MET A 214 0.55 -12.32 15.35
N VAL A 215 1.11 -13.42 15.80
CA VAL A 215 2.49 -13.48 16.27
C VAL A 215 3.17 -14.66 15.59
N SER A 216 4.33 -14.42 15.00
CA SER A 216 5.17 -15.51 14.48
C SER A 216 6.61 -15.34 14.91
N ALA A 217 7.24 -16.47 15.24
CA ALA A 217 8.65 -16.56 15.61
C ALA A 217 9.34 -17.59 14.74
N LEU A 218 10.55 -17.29 14.28
CA LEU A 218 11.32 -18.18 13.42
C LEU A 218 12.78 -18.18 13.86
N LEU A 219 13.29 -19.38 14.17
CA LEU A 219 14.71 -19.66 14.30
C LEU A 219 15.22 -20.25 13.00
N THR A 220 16.31 -19.70 12.50
CA THR A 220 17.01 -20.19 11.30
C THR A 220 18.44 -20.54 11.66
N TYR A 221 18.89 -21.75 11.31
CA TYR A 221 20.28 -22.17 11.40
C TYR A 221 20.80 -22.64 10.05
N ARG A 222 21.85 -22.00 9.53
CA ARG A 222 22.48 -22.31 8.23
C ARG A 222 23.83 -22.97 8.48
N TRP A 223 24.04 -24.19 8.00
CA TRP A 223 25.35 -24.86 8.06
C TRP A 223 26.06 -24.87 6.71
N GLY A 224 25.39 -24.51 5.64
CA GLY A 224 25.94 -24.39 4.30
C GLY A 224 25.31 -23.26 3.51
N TRP A 225 25.81 -22.99 2.34
CA TRP A 225 25.30 -21.92 1.47
C TRP A 225 23.84 -22.11 1.04
N ALA A 226 23.40 -23.37 0.89
CA ALA A 226 22.02 -23.69 0.53
C ALA A 226 21.38 -24.73 1.49
N SER A 227 22.00 -24.96 2.67
CA SER A 227 21.48 -25.90 3.67
C SER A 227 21.12 -25.17 4.96
N ALA A 228 19.88 -25.33 5.38
CA ALA A 228 19.35 -24.62 6.55
C ALA A 228 18.27 -25.44 7.27
N LEU A 229 18.18 -25.20 8.56
CA LEU A 229 17.13 -25.65 9.45
C LEU A 229 16.26 -24.45 9.81
N TYR A 230 14.95 -24.63 9.78
CA TYR A 230 13.96 -23.66 10.22
C TYR A 230 13.07 -24.28 11.27
N LEU A 231 12.90 -23.59 12.38
CA LEU A 231 11.94 -23.92 13.42
C LEU A 231 11.06 -22.68 13.64
N GLY A 232 9.78 -22.81 13.40
CA GLY A 232 8.86 -21.69 13.47
C GLY A 232 7.63 -21.99 14.31
N LEU A 233 7.15 -20.96 14.97
CA LEU A 233 5.87 -20.89 15.67
C LEU A 233 5.05 -19.80 15.03
N GLU A 234 3.78 -20.08 14.72
CA GLU A 234 2.82 -19.12 14.19
C GLU A 234 1.52 -19.22 14.96
N ASP A 235 1.01 -18.08 15.38
CA ASP A 235 -0.30 -17.91 16.01
C ASP A 235 -1.08 -16.91 15.12
N ASP A 236 -1.84 -17.44 14.15
CA ASP A 236 -2.56 -16.64 13.15
C ASP A 236 -4.03 -16.42 13.52
N ARG A 237 -4.57 -17.20 14.50
CA ARG A 237 -5.94 -17.09 14.99
C ARG A 237 -6.01 -17.50 16.47
N PRO A 238 -6.90 -16.89 17.26
CA PRO A 238 -7.12 -17.30 18.63
C PRO A 238 -7.36 -18.82 18.74
N GLY A 239 -6.42 -19.55 19.33
CA GLY A 239 -6.49 -21.00 19.55
C GLY A 239 -5.96 -21.87 18.41
N GLN A 240 -5.35 -21.32 17.37
CA GLN A 240 -4.69 -22.07 16.28
C GLN A 240 -3.21 -21.76 16.23
N GLN A 241 -2.46 -22.33 17.16
CA GLN A 241 -1.01 -22.27 17.16
C GLN A 241 -0.45 -23.40 16.28
N GLN A 242 0.46 -23.03 15.37
CA GLN A 242 1.14 -23.98 14.50
C GLN A 242 2.64 -23.94 14.76
N LEU A 243 3.19 -25.12 15.05
CA LEU A 243 4.63 -25.34 15.08
C LEU A 243 5.05 -26.01 13.78
N PHE A 244 6.02 -25.44 13.09
CA PHE A 244 6.56 -26.04 11.88
C PHE A 244 8.07 -26.23 11.96
N PHE A 245 8.52 -27.30 11.31
CA PHE A 245 9.92 -27.64 11.13
C PHE A 245 10.19 -27.83 9.65
N LYS A 246 11.25 -27.20 9.14
CA LYS A 246 11.69 -27.36 7.75
C LYS A 246 13.19 -27.58 7.70
N LEU A 247 13.59 -28.67 7.06
CA LEU A 247 14.98 -28.96 6.73
C LEU A 247 15.19 -28.78 5.23
N GLN A 248 16.13 -27.92 4.87
CA GLN A 248 16.57 -27.75 3.49
C GLN A 248 18.00 -28.22 3.37
N VAL A 249 18.26 -29.18 2.47
CA VAL A 249 19.60 -29.71 2.19
C VAL A 249 19.85 -29.59 0.70
N ALA A 250 20.88 -28.85 0.31
CA ALA A 250 21.38 -28.90 -1.05
C ALA A 250 22.55 -29.88 -1.12
N ARG A 251 22.53 -30.75 -2.10
CA ARG A 251 23.69 -31.55 -2.44
C ARG A 251 24.67 -30.67 -3.24
N PRO A 252 25.98 -30.77 -2.97
CA PRO A 252 27.01 -30.09 -3.75
C PRO A 252 27.02 -30.56 -5.20
#